data_101ac4afff75446cede9e3c81d74f6e7
#
_entry.id   101ac4afff75446cede9e3c81d74f6e7
#
_cell.length_a   1.000
_cell.length_b   1.000
_cell.length_c   1.000
_cell.angle_alpha   90.00
_cell.angle_beta   90.00
_cell.angle_gamma   90.00
#
_symmetry.space_group_name_H-M   'P 1'
#
loop_
_entity.id
_entity.type
_entity.pdbx_description
1 polymer ?
#
loop_
_entity_poly.entity_id
_entity_poly.type
_entity_poly.pdbx_seq_one_letter_code
_entity_poly.pdbx_strand_id
1 'polypeptide(L)'
;GHQVPISFELPYDPNKILAEHTYIVRAAIRDGDETLFTTNTIHPVITKGNPKKVELVLKKVGGGAEAGSPLVGTSWKLQDLQGERVLGGVEATLNFPEAGMVAGNATCNRFIGTVKIEGESMTFGSIGSTKMACADSVMSQESKYLAALHNVERFTIQEPDHILLLESEKADGLLRFRQTSP
;
A
#
# COMPACT_ATOMS: atom_id res chain seq x y z
N GLY A 1 14.73 11.86 -24.84
CA GLY A 1 14.03 10.74 -25.43
C GLY A 1 12.64 11.17 -25.89
N HIS A 2 12.30 10.91 -27.14
CA HIS A 2 10.98 11.22 -27.65
C HIS A 2 9.99 10.29 -27.00
N GLN A 3 9.02 10.82 -26.26
CA GLN A 3 7.84 10.09 -25.82
C GLN A 3 6.93 9.92 -27.06
N VAL A 4 7.00 8.76 -27.68
CA VAL A 4 6.07 8.38 -28.73
C VAL A 4 5.00 7.51 -28.08
N PRO A 5 3.70 7.75 -28.32
CA PRO A 5 2.67 6.81 -27.87
C PRO A 5 2.98 5.40 -28.37
N ILE A 6 3.04 4.43 -27.47
CA ILE A 6 3.24 3.02 -27.82
C ILE A 6 1.87 2.42 -28.12
N SER A 7 1.64 2.03 -29.36
CA SER A 7 0.43 1.30 -29.75
C SER A 7 0.56 -0.17 -29.35
N PHE A 8 -0.51 -0.73 -28.79
CA PHE A 8 -0.59 -2.14 -28.43
C PHE A 8 -1.95 -2.71 -28.78
N GLU A 9 -2.01 -4.01 -28.96
CA GLU A 9 -3.23 -4.77 -29.16
C GLU A 9 -3.24 -5.96 -28.20
N LEU A 10 -4.37 -6.18 -27.53
CA LEU A 10 -4.61 -7.32 -26.66
C LEU A 10 -5.69 -8.20 -27.29
N PRO A 11 -5.32 -9.31 -27.95
CA PRO A 11 -6.29 -10.25 -28.49
C PRO A 11 -7.04 -10.95 -27.34
N TYR A 12 -8.33 -11.11 -27.49
CA TYR A 12 -9.18 -11.84 -26.55
C TYR A 12 -10.21 -12.67 -27.31
N ASP A 13 -10.67 -13.77 -26.70
CA ASP A 13 -11.75 -14.60 -27.23
C ASP A 13 -13.10 -14.04 -26.79
N PRO A 14 -13.94 -13.52 -27.72
CA PRO A 14 -15.25 -12.97 -27.36
C PRO A 14 -16.18 -13.97 -26.68
N ASN A 15 -16.02 -15.26 -26.94
CA ASN A 15 -16.85 -16.32 -26.36
C ASN A 15 -16.53 -16.57 -24.87
N LYS A 16 -15.39 -16.08 -24.38
CA LYS A 16 -14.97 -16.18 -22.98
C LYS A 16 -15.31 -14.92 -22.16
N ILE A 17 -15.90 -13.91 -22.80
CA ILE A 17 -16.27 -12.67 -22.14
C ILE A 17 -17.69 -12.79 -21.58
N LEU A 18 -17.80 -12.66 -20.26
CA LEU A 18 -19.08 -12.65 -19.56
C LEU A 18 -19.58 -11.21 -19.44
N ALA A 19 -20.77 -10.93 -19.92
CA ALA A 19 -21.31 -9.58 -19.99
C ALA A 19 -21.51 -8.91 -18.62
N GLU A 20 -21.77 -9.70 -17.59
CA GLU A 20 -21.94 -9.26 -16.20
C GLU A 20 -20.61 -8.95 -15.49
N HIS A 21 -19.47 -9.44 -16.02
CA HIS A 21 -18.17 -9.18 -15.44
C HIS A 21 -17.61 -7.82 -15.89
N THR A 22 -16.79 -7.21 -15.06
CA THR A 22 -16.03 -6.01 -15.40
C THR A 22 -14.60 -6.40 -15.72
N TYR A 23 -14.14 -6.07 -16.92
CA TYR A 23 -12.75 -6.29 -17.35
C TYR A 23 -12.00 -4.98 -17.29
N ILE A 24 -10.77 -5.04 -16.81
CA ILE A 24 -9.89 -3.88 -16.71
C ILE A 24 -8.59 -4.13 -17.45
N VAL A 25 -7.99 -3.07 -17.99
CA VAL A 25 -6.64 -3.10 -18.58
C VAL A 25 -5.69 -2.33 -17.69
N ARG A 26 -4.54 -2.92 -17.47
CA ARG A 26 -3.37 -2.31 -16.83
C ARG A 26 -2.15 -2.52 -17.70
N ALA A 27 -1.20 -1.58 -17.63
CA ALA A 27 0.09 -1.70 -18.29
C ALA A 27 1.22 -1.35 -17.32
N ALA A 28 2.35 -2.03 -17.51
CA ALA A 28 3.59 -1.71 -16.81
C ALA A 28 4.77 -1.81 -17.77
N ILE A 29 5.75 -0.93 -17.59
CA ILE A 29 7.05 -1.00 -18.26
C ILE A 29 8.06 -1.47 -17.23
N ARG A 30 8.79 -2.53 -17.52
CA ARG A 30 9.78 -3.14 -16.65
C ARG A 30 11.16 -3.13 -17.28
N ASP A 31 12.18 -3.08 -16.43
CA ASP A 31 13.58 -3.35 -16.79
C ASP A 31 14.05 -4.50 -15.88
N GLY A 32 14.18 -5.68 -16.47
CA GLY A 32 14.31 -6.92 -15.69
C GLY A 32 13.11 -7.14 -14.77
N ASP A 33 13.37 -7.27 -13.47
CA ASP A 33 12.34 -7.44 -12.45
C ASP A 33 11.81 -6.10 -11.89
N GLU A 34 12.45 -4.98 -12.22
CA GLU A 34 12.06 -3.65 -11.75
C GLU A 34 10.95 -3.05 -12.62
N THR A 35 9.85 -2.63 -12.00
CA THR A 35 8.79 -1.88 -12.67
C THR A 35 9.13 -0.39 -12.70
N LEU A 36 9.38 0.16 -13.87
CA LEU A 36 9.74 1.56 -14.07
C LEU A 36 8.51 2.47 -14.18
N PHE A 37 7.45 1.98 -14.82
CA PHE A 37 6.21 2.72 -15.03
C PHE A 37 5.01 1.80 -14.91
N THR A 38 3.90 2.29 -14.38
CA THR A 38 2.64 1.56 -14.30
C THR A 38 1.44 2.48 -14.45
N THR A 39 0.30 1.91 -14.86
CA THR A 39 -0.98 2.63 -14.80
C THR A 39 -1.43 2.75 -13.35
N ASN A 40 -1.82 3.94 -12.93
CA ASN A 40 -2.32 4.22 -11.58
C ASN A 40 -3.84 4.46 -11.54
N THR A 41 -4.53 4.24 -12.65
CA THR A 41 -5.98 4.37 -12.79
C THR A 41 -6.58 3.08 -13.32
N ILE A 42 -7.84 2.83 -12.94
CA ILE A 42 -8.61 1.69 -13.41
C ILE A 42 -9.20 2.05 -14.77
N HIS A 43 -8.92 1.22 -15.79
CA HIS A 43 -9.45 1.38 -17.14
C HIS A 43 -10.38 0.21 -17.46
N PRO A 44 -11.69 0.34 -17.19
CA PRO A 44 -12.65 -0.70 -17.56
C PRO A 44 -12.84 -0.74 -19.07
N VAL A 45 -12.98 -1.95 -19.62
CA VAL A 45 -13.05 -2.21 -21.07
C VAL A 45 -14.11 -3.25 -21.42
N ILE A 46 -14.52 -3.26 -22.67
CA ILE A 46 -15.31 -4.26 -23.40
C ILE A 46 -16.71 -4.59 -22.89
N THR A 47 -16.99 -4.58 -21.60
CA THR A 47 -18.31 -4.91 -21.03
C THR A 47 -18.99 -3.71 -20.39
N LYS A 48 -20.29 -3.80 -20.14
CA LYS A 48 -21.09 -2.76 -19.48
C LYS A 48 -20.99 -1.37 -20.13
N GLY A 49 -20.89 -1.33 -21.46
CA GLY A 49 -20.78 -0.08 -22.21
C GLY A 49 -19.39 0.54 -22.23
N ASN A 50 -18.38 -0.12 -21.65
CA ASN A 50 -17.01 0.37 -21.66
C ASN A 50 -16.36 0.20 -23.05
N PRO A 51 -15.45 1.11 -23.43
CA PRO A 51 -14.84 1.12 -24.75
C PRO A 51 -13.91 -0.08 -25.00
N LYS A 52 -13.73 -0.45 -26.26
CA LYS A 52 -12.73 -1.43 -26.71
C LYS A 52 -11.34 -0.80 -26.95
N LYS A 53 -11.28 0.53 -27.01
CA LYS A 53 -10.04 1.29 -27.21
C LYS A 53 -9.83 2.21 -26.02
N VAL A 54 -8.66 2.11 -25.39
CA VAL A 54 -8.29 2.93 -24.25
C VAL A 54 -6.91 3.53 -24.45
N GLU A 55 -6.70 4.70 -23.89
CA GLU A 55 -5.40 5.32 -23.75
C GLU A 55 -4.95 5.16 -22.30
N LEU A 56 -3.78 4.56 -22.13
CA LEU A 56 -3.20 4.30 -20.82
C LEU A 56 -2.07 5.29 -20.58
N VAL A 57 -2.21 6.11 -19.55
CA VAL A 57 -1.12 6.97 -19.08
C VAL A 57 -0.37 6.20 -17.99
N LEU A 58 0.91 5.91 -18.26
CA LEU A 58 1.77 5.28 -17.28
C LEU A 58 2.53 6.36 -16.50
N LYS A 59 2.51 6.24 -15.19
CA LYS A 59 3.33 7.08 -14.31
C LYS A 59 4.58 6.33 -13.91
N LYS A 60 5.68 7.08 -13.79
CA LYS A 60 6.92 6.52 -13.25
C LYS A 60 6.65 6.00 -11.84
N VAL A 61 7.00 4.77 -11.58
CA VAL A 61 7.03 4.22 -10.24
C VAL A 61 8.17 4.95 -9.52
N GLY A 62 7.81 6.00 -8.82
CA GLY A 62 8.79 6.71 -7.99
C GLY A 62 9.03 5.88 -6.76
N GLY A 63 10.28 5.48 -6.48
CA GLY A 63 10.81 4.79 -5.28
C GLY A 63 9.85 4.42 -4.15
N GLY A 64 8.69 3.92 -4.48
CA GLY A 64 7.66 3.44 -3.57
C GLY A 64 7.51 1.92 -3.74
N ALA A 65 6.73 1.27 -2.92
CA ALA A 65 6.51 -0.17 -2.97
C ALA A 65 6.38 -0.67 -4.41
N GLU A 66 7.15 -1.67 -4.79
CA GLU A 66 7.02 -2.33 -6.10
C GLU A 66 5.57 -2.72 -6.33
N ALA A 67 5.08 -2.56 -7.57
CA ALA A 67 3.70 -2.93 -7.93
C ALA A 67 3.36 -4.42 -7.70
N GLY A 68 4.34 -5.22 -7.31
CA GLY A 68 4.25 -6.62 -6.89
C GLY A 68 4.47 -6.85 -5.40
N SER A 69 4.60 -5.80 -4.57
CA SER A 69 4.72 -5.98 -3.13
C SER A 69 3.45 -6.66 -2.57
N PRO A 70 3.61 -7.71 -1.74
CA PRO A 70 2.48 -8.41 -1.14
C PRO A 70 1.63 -7.50 -0.21
N LEU A 71 2.13 -6.31 0.10
CA LEU A 71 1.44 -5.34 0.95
C LEU A 71 0.45 -4.45 0.19
N VAL A 72 0.59 -4.27 -1.12
CA VAL A 72 -0.30 -3.37 -1.88
C VAL A 72 -1.73 -3.92 -1.90
N GLY A 73 -2.70 -3.07 -1.54
CA GLY A 73 -4.11 -3.41 -1.41
C GLY A 73 -4.47 -4.06 -0.07
N THR A 74 -3.54 -4.13 0.89
CA THR A 74 -3.78 -4.77 2.19
C THR A 74 -4.02 -3.74 3.29
N SER A 75 -4.70 -4.20 4.33
CA SER A 75 -5.01 -3.43 5.54
C SER A 75 -4.64 -4.22 6.78
N TRP A 76 -4.05 -3.56 7.75
CA TRP A 76 -3.43 -4.13 8.92
C TRP A 76 -3.85 -3.41 10.19
N LYS A 77 -4.14 -4.16 11.25
CA LYS A 77 -4.47 -3.63 12.57
C LYS A 77 -3.31 -3.89 13.53
N LEU A 78 -2.82 -2.84 14.17
CA LEU A 78 -1.76 -2.92 15.16
C LEU A 78 -2.20 -3.76 16.36
N GLN A 79 -1.36 -4.71 16.75
CA GLN A 79 -1.57 -5.59 17.90
C GLN A 79 -0.61 -5.24 19.03
N ASP A 80 0.62 -4.91 18.66
CA ASP A 80 1.71 -4.64 19.59
C ASP A 80 2.55 -3.49 19.09
N LEU A 81 2.92 -2.60 19.99
CA LEU A 81 3.76 -1.43 19.77
C LEU A 81 4.96 -1.51 20.72
N GLN A 82 6.11 -1.95 20.20
CA GLN A 82 7.36 -2.05 20.94
C GLN A 82 7.26 -2.92 22.22
N GLY A 83 6.55 -4.06 22.14
CA GLY A 83 6.33 -4.98 23.25
C GLY A 83 5.15 -4.61 24.16
N GLU A 84 4.48 -3.46 23.91
CA GLU A 84 3.30 -3.04 24.64
C GLU A 84 2.03 -3.30 23.81
N ARG A 85 0.98 -3.79 24.45
CA ARG A 85 -0.32 -3.94 23.78
C ARG A 85 -0.94 -2.59 23.49
N VAL A 86 -1.60 -2.49 22.34
CA VAL A 86 -2.41 -1.32 21.99
C VAL A 86 -3.50 -1.08 23.03
N LEU A 87 -3.74 0.18 23.39
CA LEU A 87 -4.79 0.58 24.33
C LEU A 87 -6.15 0.05 23.90
N GLY A 88 -6.92 -0.49 24.86
CA GLY A 88 -8.28 -0.94 24.61
C GLY A 88 -9.21 0.22 24.22
N GLY A 89 -10.15 -0.06 23.30
CA GLY A 89 -11.14 0.93 22.87
C GLY A 89 -10.67 1.90 21.77
N VAL A 90 -9.40 1.82 21.35
CA VAL A 90 -8.86 2.58 20.22
C VAL A 90 -8.24 1.64 19.19
N GLU A 91 -8.17 2.09 17.94
CA GLU A 91 -7.59 1.30 16.86
C GLU A 91 -6.45 2.07 16.19
N ALA A 92 -5.34 1.38 16.00
CA ALA A 92 -4.27 1.83 15.11
C ALA A 92 -4.21 0.90 13.90
N THR A 93 -4.20 1.48 12.70
CA THR A 93 -4.20 0.73 11.44
C THR A 93 -3.12 1.24 10.50
N LEU A 94 -2.67 0.35 9.62
CA LEU A 94 -1.75 0.64 8.53
C LEU A 94 -2.31 0.03 7.25
N ASN A 95 -2.54 0.84 6.24
CA ASN A 95 -3.09 0.44 4.96
C ASN A 95 -2.14 0.82 3.84
N PHE A 96 -2.02 -0.04 2.84
CA PHE A 96 -1.22 0.18 1.63
C PHE A 96 -2.15 0.28 0.41
N PRO A 97 -2.88 1.40 0.23
CA PRO A 97 -3.92 1.50 -0.81
C PRO A 97 -3.36 1.35 -2.22
N GLU A 98 -2.15 1.83 -2.45
CA GLU A 98 -1.42 1.72 -3.72
C GLU A 98 0.08 1.73 -3.48
N ALA A 99 0.84 1.41 -4.55
CA ALA A 99 2.29 1.41 -4.49
C ALA A 99 2.85 2.78 -4.09
N GLY A 100 3.72 2.80 -3.08
CA GLY A 100 4.36 4.01 -2.58
C GLY A 100 3.52 4.86 -1.63
N MET A 101 2.28 4.45 -1.33
CA MET A 101 1.39 5.14 -0.40
C MET A 101 1.05 4.31 0.82
N VAL A 102 0.96 4.99 1.95
CA VAL A 102 0.40 4.46 3.19
C VAL A 102 -0.64 5.41 3.74
N ALA A 103 -1.63 4.84 4.38
CA ALA A 103 -2.65 5.57 5.12
C ALA A 103 -3.06 4.77 6.35
N GLY A 104 -3.71 5.40 7.32
CA GLY A 104 -4.19 4.68 8.48
C GLY A 104 -4.78 5.57 9.53
N ASN A 105 -5.07 4.95 10.67
CA ASN A 105 -5.45 5.60 11.91
C ASN A 105 -4.32 5.39 12.91
N ALA A 106 -3.83 6.47 13.49
CA ALA A 106 -2.74 6.43 14.47
C ALA A 106 -3.25 6.43 15.93
N THR A 107 -4.47 6.00 16.17
CA THR A 107 -5.29 5.92 17.38
C THR A 107 -6.25 7.09 17.57
N CYS A 108 -5.81 8.33 17.51
CA CYS A 108 -6.65 9.53 17.52
C CYS A 108 -6.81 10.10 16.11
N ASN A 109 -5.70 10.28 15.43
CA ASN A 109 -5.65 10.97 14.15
C ASN A 109 -5.47 10.00 12.99
N ARG A 110 -6.07 10.36 11.85
CA ARG A 110 -5.78 9.69 10.58
C ARG A 110 -4.48 10.24 10.02
N PHE A 111 -3.75 9.37 9.34
CA PHE A 111 -2.52 9.76 8.65
C PHE A 111 -2.51 9.27 7.21
N ILE A 112 -1.73 9.96 6.40
CA ILE A 112 -1.36 9.58 5.05
C ILE A 112 0.11 9.89 4.85
N GLY A 113 0.80 9.05 4.08
CA GLY A 113 2.23 9.25 3.84
C GLY A 113 2.73 8.44 2.66
N THR A 114 4.03 8.45 2.50
CA THR A 114 4.73 7.67 1.49
C THR A 114 5.52 6.53 2.13
N VAL A 115 5.69 5.45 1.37
CA VAL A 115 6.51 4.31 1.76
C VAL A 115 7.33 3.84 0.57
N LYS A 116 8.59 3.51 0.81
CA LYS A 116 9.47 2.83 -0.14
C LYS A 116 9.65 1.40 0.32
N ILE A 117 9.40 0.44 -0.56
CA ILE A 117 9.58 -1.00 -0.32
C ILE A 117 10.46 -1.55 -1.44
N GLU A 118 11.57 -2.19 -1.05
CA GLU A 118 12.52 -2.84 -1.95
C GLU A 118 12.88 -4.21 -1.36
N GLY A 119 12.32 -5.28 -1.92
CA GLY A 119 12.43 -6.61 -1.31
C GLY A 119 11.82 -6.63 0.09
N GLU A 120 12.62 -6.93 1.10
CA GLU A 120 12.22 -6.90 2.52
C GLU A 120 12.50 -5.56 3.21
N SER A 121 13.18 -4.64 2.54
CA SER A 121 13.46 -3.30 3.07
C SER A 121 12.21 -2.43 2.96
N MET A 122 11.93 -1.67 4.00
CA MET A 122 10.80 -0.73 4.07
C MET A 122 11.22 0.56 4.76
N THR A 123 10.91 1.69 4.13
CA THR A 123 11.19 3.00 4.71
C THR A 123 9.99 3.92 4.53
N PHE A 124 9.51 4.48 5.61
CA PHE A 124 8.44 5.49 5.58
C PHE A 124 9.04 6.87 5.30
N GLY A 125 8.45 7.57 4.34
CA GLY A 125 8.79 8.95 4.03
C GLY A 125 7.98 9.95 4.86
N SER A 126 7.56 11.05 4.23
CA SER A 126 6.75 12.06 4.92
C SER A 126 5.38 11.50 5.29
N ILE A 127 5.00 11.65 6.57
CA ILE A 127 3.68 11.31 7.10
C ILE A 127 3.01 12.60 7.58
N GLY A 128 1.84 12.89 7.02
CA GLY A 128 0.95 13.95 7.48
C GLY A 128 -0.22 13.36 8.26
N SER A 129 -0.64 14.00 9.34
CA SER A 129 -1.80 13.57 10.12
C SER A 129 -2.78 14.71 10.40
N THR A 130 -4.04 14.36 10.69
CA THR A 130 -5.00 15.30 11.25
C THR A 130 -4.56 15.72 12.64
N LYS A 131 -5.16 16.78 13.19
CA LYS A 131 -4.78 17.33 14.51
C LYS A 131 -6.02 17.44 15.40
N MET A 132 -6.61 16.30 15.73
CA MET A 132 -7.64 16.21 16.77
C MET A 132 -6.99 16.04 18.14
N ALA A 133 -7.64 16.52 19.18
CA ALA A 133 -7.24 16.29 20.57
C ALA A 133 -8.04 15.11 21.13
N CYS A 134 -7.34 14.13 21.68
CA CYS A 134 -7.90 12.98 22.38
C CYS A 134 -7.32 12.97 23.82
N ALA A 135 -7.69 11.95 24.61
CA ALA A 135 -7.11 11.75 25.94
C ALA A 135 -5.57 11.58 25.86
N ASP A 136 -4.85 12.04 26.87
CA ASP A 136 -3.38 12.05 26.91
C ASP A 136 -2.74 10.68 26.61
N SER A 137 -3.34 9.60 27.14
CA SER A 137 -2.87 8.23 26.89
C SER A 137 -2.97 7.85 25.41
N VAL A 138 -4.04 8.27 24.73
CA VAL A 138 -4.27 8.01 23.30
C VAL A 138 -3.30 8.82 22.45
N MET A 139 -3.09 10.08 22.80
CA MET A 139 -2.11 10.97 22.14
C MET A 139 -0.68 10.47 22.33
N SER A 140 -0.36 9.94 23.51
CA SER A 140 0.94 9.34 23.80
C SER A 140 1.19 8.10 22.92
N GLN A 141 0.20 7.20 22.81
CA GLN A 141 0.30 6.04 21.94
C GLN A 141 0.43 6.44 20.47
N GLU A 142 -0.34 7.43 20.00
CA GLU A 142 -0.22 7.97 18.65
C GLU A 142 1.19 8.45 18.34
N SER A 143 1.76 9.25 19.25
CA SER A 143 3.11 9.79 19.10
C SER A 143 4.16 8.68 19.03
N LYS A 144 4.06 7.66 19.88
CA LYS A 144 4.93 6.48 19.85
C LYS A 144 4.78 5.71 18.54
N TYR A 145 3.54 5.51 18.07
CA TYR A 145 3.27 4.77 16.85
C TYR A 145 3.83 5.47 15.61
N LEU A 146 3.56 6.77 15.44
CA LEU A 146 4.09 7.53 14.30
C LEU A 146 5.63 7.63 14.34
N ALA A 147 6.22 7.79 15.53
CA ALA A 147 7.67 7.77 15.69
C ALA A 147 8.28 6.40 15.34
N ALA A 148 7.61 5.31 15.73
CA ALA A 148 8.05 3.96 15.40
C ALA A 148 8.03 3.70 13.89
N LEU A 149 6.99 4.18 13.15
CA LEU A 149 6.93 4.07 11.69
C LEU A 149 8.13 4.74 11.02
N HIS A 150 8.58 5.89 11.51
CA HIS A 150 9.76 6.57 10.93
C HIS A 150 11.08 5.81 11.13
N ASN A 151 11.13 4.89 12.07
CA ASN A 151 12.32 4.10 12.36
C ASN A 151 12.31 2.70 11.69
N VAL A 152 11.27 2.37 10.94
CA VAL A 152 11.17 1.08 10.24
C VAL A 152 12.19 1.01 9.11
N GLU A 153 12.89 -0.12 9.02
CA GLU A 153 13.90 -0.43 8.00
C GLU A 153 13.57 -1.72 7.24
N ARG A 154 12.83 -2.65 7.86
CA ARG A 154 12.44 -3.92 7.26
C ARG A 154 11.04 -4.34 7.65
N PHE A 155 10.47 -5.26 6.85
CA PHE A 155 9.23 -5.92 7.16
C PHE A 155 9.31 -7.42 6.88
N THR A 156 8.49 -8.18 7.59
CA THR A 156 8.29 -9.62 7.37
C THR A 156 6.80 -9.94 7.48
N ILE A 157 6.28 -10.77 6.57
CA ILE A 157 4.94 -11.32 6.68
C ILE A 157 5.04 -12.76 7.13
N GLN A 158 4.41 -13.09 8.24
CA GLN A 158 4.37 -14.44 8.80
C GLN A 158 3.08 -15.13 8.37
N GLU A 159 3.21 -16.15 7.55
CA GLU A 159 2.14 -17.06 7.15
C GLU A 159 2.11 -18.31 8.08
N PRO A 160 0.98 -18.95 8.31
CA PRO A 160 -0.37 -18.65 7.77
C PRO A 160 -1.17 -17.64 8.58
N ASP A 161 -0.62 -17.05 9.64
CA ASP A 161 -1.35 -16.21 10.59
C ASP A 161 -1.61 -14.79 10.07
N HIS A 162 -1.11 -14.45 8.89
CA HIS A 162 -1.19 -13.11 8.29
C HIS A 162 -0.76 -12.01 9.28
N ILE A 163 0.44 -12.17 9.84
CA ILE A 163 1.06 -11.20 10.73
C ILE A 163 2.11 -10.41 9.97
N LEU A 164 2.01 -9.10 10.02
CA LEU A 164 3.05 -8.19 9.53
C LEU A 164 3.89 -7.72 10.71
N LEU A 165 5.19 -7.95 10.61
CA LEU A 165 6.19 -7.40 11.52
C LEU A 165 6.93 -6.27 10.81
N LEU A 166 7.04 -5.13 11.46
CA LEU A 166 7.90 -4.02 11.03
C LEU A 166 9.04 -3.89 12.03
N GLU A 167 10.26 -3.88 11.52
CA GLU A 167 11.47 -3.97 12.29
C GLU A 167 12.39 -2.77 12.02
N SER A 168 13.15 -2.40 13.05
CA SER A 168 14.23 -1.41 13.01
C SER A 168 15.51 -2.04 13.57
N GLU A 169 16.67 -1.57 13.14
CA GLU A 169 17.96 -1.97 13.74
C GLU A 169 18.10 -1.53 15.20
N LYS A 170 17.35 -0.51 15.61
CA LYS A 170 17.27 -0.08 17.00
C LYS A 170 16.28 -0.97 17.74
N ALA A 171 16.70 -1.54 18.87
CA ALA A 171 15.99 -2.56 19.65
C ALA A 171 14.54 -2.20 20.06
N ASP A 172 14.13 -0.96 19.89
CA ASP A 172 12.80 -0.42 20.28
C ASP A 172 11.78 -0.40 19.14
N GLY A 173 12.05 -1.07 18.01
CA GLY A 173 11.37 -0.83 16.74
C GLY A 173 10.44 -1.94 16.24
N LEU A 174 9.98 -2.86 17.07
CA LEU A 174 9.07 -3.91 16.61
C LEU A 174 7.61 -3.44 16.67
N LEU A 175 6.96 -3.39 15.48
CA LEU A 175 5.52 -3.23 15.36
C LEU A 175 4.92 -4.51 14.83
N ARG A 176 3.92 -5.04 15.52
CA ARG A 176 3.23 -6.25 15.11
C ARG A 176 1.79 -5.92 14.71
N PHE A 177 1.43 -6.32 13.52
CA PHE A 177 0.10 -6.13 12.98
C PHE A 177 -0.53 -7.47 12.60
N ARG A 178 -1.85 -7.50 12.61
CA ARG A 178 -2.64 -8.57 12.02
C ARG A 178 -3.40 -8.03 10.83
N GLN A 179 -3.43 -8.77 9.72
CA GLN A 179 -4.23 -8.41 8.56
C GLN A 179 -5.70 -8.34 8.94
N THR A 180 -6.35 -7.26 8.55
CA THR A 180 -7.80 -7.17 8.57
C THR A 180 -8.32 -7.75 7.26
N SER A 181 -9.32 -8.60 7.33
CA SER A 181 -9.94 -9.17 6.12
C SER A 181 -10.27 -8.07 5.11
N PRO A 182 -10.11 -8.36 3.81
CA PRO A 182 -10.45 -7.42 2.74
C PRO A 182 -11.93 -7.07 2.76
#